data_c588f2e6ab25751142d011f1d8c0e3f3
#
_entry.id   c588f2e6ab25751142d011f1d8c0e3f3
#
_cell.length_a   1.000
_cell.length_b   1.000
_cell.length_c   1.000
_cell.angle_alpha   90.00
_cell.angle_beta   90.00
_cell.angle_gamma   90.00
#
_symmetry.space_group_name_H-M   'P 1'
#
loop_
_entity.id
_entity.type
_entity.pdbx_description
1 polymer ?
#
loop_
_entity_poly.entity_id
_entity_poly.type
_entity_poly.pdbx_seq_one_letter_code
_entity_poly.pdbx_strand_id
1 'polypeptide(L)'
;LRSASDWGHWSGQFAWEFAGLDLQVASELDIPKIKIASGTINTKGRAYLDDGIIDSGKGQLSGRQIRVDWDGMNQPLKIESINAELEENTSGNIMTLSTPSLSWATNQAPPQELKDFSFYWKIAPSVSEIKHAGIKVDQIEISFIEQLAQQLPLPRELGKWIKEYRAQGTLKNLDASWNDSAKKLPFDIRIPGIEQSRYKLAFEFERVFLSPDKNSGTAAQNLSGKLVATELGGHAFAKTRDSSITFNKLLENDFVPITEAKATLKWSKVANHWVYELNDAQIKNADLDM
;
A
#
# COMPACT_ATOMS: atom_id res chain seq x y z
N LEU A 1 -16.67 -31.34 29.09
CA LEU A 1 -17.07 -30.42 28.02
C LEU A 1 -17.05 -29.03 28.63
N ARG A 2 -16.04 -28.21 28.29
CA ARG A 2 -16.01 -26.80 28.64
C ARG A 2 -17.09 -26.08 27.84
N SER A 3 -17.71 -25.07 28.43
CA SER A 3 -18.78 -24.33 27.78
C SER A 3 -18.23 -23.54 26.58
N ALA A 4 -19.07 -23.26 25.59
CA ALA A 4 -18.71 -22.44 24.42
C ALA A 4 -18.25 -21.01 24.79
N SER A 5 -18.44 -20.57 26.04
CA SER A 5 -17.97 -19.29 26.59
C SER A 5 -16.46 -19.26 26.90
N ASP A 6 -15.77 -20.40 26.87
CA ASP A 6 -14.33 -20.50 27.23
C ASP A 6 -13.38 -20.51 26.02
N TRP A 7 -13.83 -20.07 24.85
CA TRP A 7 -13.00 -20.03 23.65
C TRP A 7 -11.73 -19.17 23.83
N GLY A 8 -11.77 -18.17 24.72
CA GLY A 8 -10.64 -17.31 25.03
C GLY A 8 -9.43 -18.00 25.67
N HIS A 9 -9.58 -19.29 26.06
CA HIS A 9 -8.50 -20.08 26.70
C HIS A 9 -8.33 -21.44 26.00
N TRP A 10 -8.79 -21.56 24.77
CA TRP A 10 -8.63 -22.81 24.04
C TRP A 10 -7.27 -22.87 23.36
N SER A 11 -6.56 -24.00 23.54
CA SER A 11 -5.33 -24.33 22.83
C SER A 11 -5.53 -25.60 22.02
N GLY A 12 -5.12 -25.57 20.75
CA GLY A 12 -5.29 -26.72 19.87
C GLY A 12 -5.25 -26.36 18.39
N GLN A 13 -5.57 -27.33 17.56
CA GLN A 13 -5.64 -27.16 16.11
C GLN A 13 -7.09 -27.22 15.67
N PHE A 14 -7.46 -26.34 14.76
CA PHE A 14 -8.70 -26.46 14.00
C PHE A 14 -8.44 -26.37 12.50
N ALA A 15 -9.30 -27.01 11.72
CA ALA A 15 -9.29 -26.93 10.26
C ALA A 15 -10.67 -26.53 9.78
N TRP A 16 -10.70 -25.85 8.65
CA TRP A 16 -11.94 -25.42 8.00
C TRP A 16 -11.88 -25.64 6.50
N GLU A 17 -13.06 -25.86 5.92
CA GLU A 17 -13.26 -25.86 4.47
C GLU A 17 -14.66 -25.33 4.17
N PHE A 18 -14.72 -24.24 3.44
CA PHE A 18 -15.97 -23.63 2.99
C PHE A 18 -15.91 -23.46 1.47
N ALA A 19 -16.93 -23.93 0.79
CA ALA A 19 -17.10 -23.78 -0.65
C ALA A 19 -18.35 -22.96 -0.94
N GLY A 20 -18.22 -21.94 -1.80
CA GLY A 20 -19.33 -21.11 -2.23
C GLY A 20 -19.96 -20.28 -1.09
N LEU A 21 -19.17 -19.87 -0.09
CA LEU A 21 -19.68 -19.03 0.98
C LEU A 21 -20.11 -17.67 0.41
N ASP A 22 -21.41 -17.35 0.57
CA ASP A 22 -21.95 -16.06 0.16
C ASP A 22 -21.49 -14.97 1.13
N LEU A 23 -20.80 -13.97 0.61
CA LEU A 23 -20.29 -12.86 1.41
C LEU A 23 -21.38 -11.88 1.88
N GLN A 24 -22.62 -12.02 1.45
CA GLN A 24 -23.72 -11.26 2.05
C GLN A 24 -23.88 -11.55 3.54
N VAL A 25 -23.54 -12.77 3.97
CA VAL A 25 -23.50 -13.13 5.40
C VAL A 25 -22.46 -12.30 6.16
N ALA A 26 -21.36 -11.92 5.49
CA ALA A 26 -20.34 -11.06 6.06
C ALA A 26 -20.77 -9.59 6.18
N SER A 27 -21.89 -9.18 5.60
CA SER A 27 -22.46 -7.83 5.77
C SER A 27 -22.91 -7.56 7.20
N GLU A 28 -23.07 -8.60 8.01
CA GLU A 28 -23.36 -8.50 9.45
C GLU A 28 -22.08 -8.23 10.28
N LEU A 29 -20.90 -8.41 9.69
CA LEU A 29 -19.65 -8.00 10.32
C LEU A 29 -19.58 -6.48 10.33
N ASP A 30 -19.63 -5.90 11.51
CA ASP A 30 -19.50 -4.44 11.70
C ASP A 30 -18.06 -3.98 11.47
N ILE A 31 -17.64 -3.97 10.19
CA ILE A 31 -16.36 -3.41 9.78
C ILE A 31 -16.59 -1.92 9.53
N PRO A 32 -16.01 -1.03 10.34
CA PRO A 32 -16.25 0.39 10.20
C PRO A 32 -15.93 0.88 8.79
N LYS A 33 -16.90 1.58 8.17
CA LYS A 33 -16.77 2.19 6.83
C LYS A 33 -16.67 1.21 5.65
N ILE A 34 -16.68 -0.09 5.87
CA ILE A 34 -16.60 -1.11 4.81
C ILE A 34 -17.81 -2.03 4.90
N LYS A 35 -18.54 -2.17 3.80
CA LYS A 35 -19.62 -3.12 3.68
C LYS A 35 -19.34 -4.06 2.50
N ILE A 36 -19.28 -5.34 2.78
CA ILE A 36 -19.22 -6.35 1.72
C ILE A 36 -20.65 -6.60 1.24
N ALA A 37 -20.95 -6.14 0.03
CA ALA A 37 -22.32 -6.16 -0.49
C ALA A 37 -22.67 -7.45 -1.19
N SER A 38 -21.70 -8.13 -1.82
CA SER A 38 -21.92 -9.41 -2.51
C SER A 38 -20.59 -10.10 -2.81
N GLY A 39 -20.67 -11.33 -3.27
CA GLY A 39 -19.55 -12.14 -3.74
C GLY A 39 -19.58 -13.54 -3.16
N THR A 40 -18.75 -14.40 -3.72
CA THR A 40 -18.56 -15.76 -3.21
C THR A 40 -17.12 -16.03 -2.92
N ILE A 41 -16.85 -16.75 -1.84
CA ILE A 41 -15.51 -17.23 -1.52
C ILE A 41 -15.49 -18.73 -1.28
N ASN A 42 -14.36 -19.34 -1.64
CA ASN A 42 -13.96 -20.64 -1.15
C ASN A 42 -12.75 -20.44 -0.26
N THR A 43 -12.71 -21.08 0.87
CA THR A 43 -11.55 -21.03 1.76
C THR A 43 -11.39 -22.37 2.46
N LYS A 44 -10.16 -22.80 2.58
CA LYS A 44 -9.79 -23.97 3.38
C LYS A 44 -8.48 -23.69 4.09
N GLY A 45 -8.30 -24.29 5.25
CA GLY A 45 -7.06 -24.10 5.99
C GLY A 45 -7.05 -24.81 7.33
N ARG A 46 -5.99 -24.52 8.06
CA ARG A 46 -5.78 -24.97 9.42
C ARG A 46 -5.05 -23.90 10.22
N ALA A 47 -5.36 -23.79 11.49
CA ALA A 47 -4.66 -22.90 12.39
C ALA A 47 -4.43 -23.58 13.73
N TYR A 48 -3.40 -23.13 14.44
CA TYR A 48 -3.07 -23.49 15.79
C TYR A 48 -3.40 -22.29 16.68
N LEU A 49 -4.13 -22.58 17.76
CA LEU A 49 -4.43 -21.59 18.79
C LEU A 49 -3.64 -21.94 20.05
N ASP A 50 -3.17 -20.91 20.72
CA ASP A 50 -2.63 -21.00 22.06
C ASP A 50 -3.29 -19.92 22.92
N ASP A 51 -3.97 -20.36 23.99
CA ASP A 51 -4.73 -19.51 24.91
C ASP A 51 -5.70 -18.55 24.18
N GLY A 52 -6.42 -19.07 23.17
CA GLY A 52 -7.40 -18.32 22.38
C GLY A 52 -6.81 -17.37 21.33
N ILE A 53 -5.50 -17.32 21.19
CA ILE A 53 -4.80 -16.50 20.19
C ILE A 53 -4.31 -17.43 19.06
N ILE A 54 -4.46 -17.01 17.82
CA ILE A 54 -3.88 -17.74 16.69
C ILE A 54 -2.36 -17.56 16.76
N ASP A 55 -1.65 -18.67 16.95
CA ASP A 55 -0.20 -18.72 16.95
C ASP A 55 0.36 -18.82 15.53
N SER A 56 -0.27 -19.69 14.74
CA SER A 56 0.07 -19.87 13.32
C SER A 56 -1.10 -20.46 12.54
N GLY A 57 -1.12 -20.18 11.24
CA GLY A 57 -2.15 -20.71 10.36
C GLY A 57 -1.70 -20.73 8.90
N LYS A 58 -2.31 -21.61 8.12
CA LYS A 58 -2.16 -21.67 6.66
C LYS A 58 -3.50 -21.94 6.02
N GLY A 59 -3.78 -21.22 4.95
CA GLY A 59 -5.04 -21.38 4.22
C GLY A 59 -4.93 -20.98 2.77
N GLN A 60 -5.93 -21.38 2.02
CA GLN A 60 -6.16 -20.97 0.65
C GLN A 60 -7.45 -20.17 0.60
N LEU A 61 -7.43 -19.10 -0.15
CA LEU A 61 -8.58 -18.24 -0.41
C LEU A 61 -8.76 -18.09 -1.91
N SER A 62 -9.95 -18.32 -2.41
CA SER A 62 -10.37 -17.86 -3.73
C SER A 62 -11.71 -17.16 -3.64
N GLY A 63 -11.87 -16.07 -4.36
CA GLY A 63 -13.12 -15.31 -4.37
C GLY A 63 -13.48 -14.83 -5.77
N ARG A 64 -14.77 -14.59 -6.00
CA ARG A 64 -15.29 -14.11 -7.29
C ARG A 64 -16.42 -13.12 -7.08
N GLN A 65 -16.50 -12.14 -8.00
CA GLN A 65 -17.58 -11.15 -8.07
C GLN A 65 -17.84 -10.44 -6.73
N ILE A 66 -16.75 -10.12 -6.03
CA ILE A 66 -16.83 -9.47 -4.73
C ILE A 66 -17.09 -7.99 -4.95
N ARG A 67 -18.10 -7.48 -4.26
CA ARG A 67 -18.42 -6.05 -4.24
C ARG A 67 -18.25 -5.51 -2.83
N VAL A 68 -17.42 -4.49 -2.72
CA VAL A 68 -17.15 -3.79 -1.47
C VAL A 68 -17.61 -2.35 -1.60
N ASP A 69 -18.56 -1.95 -0.76
CA ASP A 69 -18.98 -0.57 -0.60
C ASP A 69 -18.15 0.04 0.55
N TRP A 70 -17.54 1.18 0.31
CA TRP A 70 -16.71 1.87 1.28
C TRP A 70 -17.19 3.32 1.43
N ASP A 71 -17.38 3.77 2.66
CA ASP A 71 -17.81 5.13 2.93
C ASP A 71 -16.86 6.16 2.32
N GLY A 72 -17.42 7.07 1.53
CA GLY A 72 -16.65 8.10 0.81
C GLY A 72 -16.21 7.72 -0.60
N MET A 73 -16.51 6.52 -1.06
CA MET A 73 -16.35 6.15 -2.47
C MET A 73 -17.55 6.55 -3.31
N ASN A 74 -17.29 7.02 -4.51
CA ASN A 74 -18.35 7.32 -5.49
C ASN A 74 -18.92 6.06 -6.16
N GLN A 75 -18.15 4.98 -6.17
CA GLN A 75 -18.50 3.70 -6.78
C GLN A 75 -17.93 2.54 -5.94
N PRO A 76 -18.65 1.41 -5.86
CA PRO A 76 -18.16 0.24 -5.17
C PRO A 76 -16.91 -0.34 -5.83
N LEU A 77 -16.00 -0.85 -5.02
CA LEU A 77 -14.89 -1.66 -5.48
C LEU A 77 -15.43 -3.00 -5.98
N LYS A 78 -15.18 -3.33 -7.24
CA LYS A 78 -15.59 -4.59 -7.87
C LYS A 78 -14.38 -5.45 -8.15
N ILE A 79 -14.31 -6.59 -7.48
CA ILE A 79 -13.26 -7.60 -7.65
C ILE A 79 -13.86 -8.76 -8.43
N GLU A 80 -13.37 -8.97 -9.64
CA GLU A 80 -13.77 -10.11 -10.49
C GLU A 80 -13.30 -11.43 -9.90
N SER A 81 -12.02 -11.46 -9.50
CA SER A 81 -11.43 -12.62 -8.84
C SER A 81 -10.31 -12.22 -7.90
N ILE A 82 -10.14 -13.03 -6.86
CA ILE A 82 -9.01 -12.98 -5.94
C ILE A 82 -8.58 -14.40 -5.61
N ASN A 83 -7.28 -14.66 -5.61
CA ASN A 83 -6.72 -15.94 -5.17
C ASN A 83 -5.47 -15.66 -4.35
N ALA A 84 -5.34 -16.35 -3.23
CA ALA A 84 -4.20 -16.24 -2.34
C ALA A 84 -3.96 -17.54 -1.58
N GLU A 85 -2.69 -17.83 -1.32
CA GLU A 85 -2.27 -18.73 -0.24
C GLU A 85 -1.90 -17.86 0.95
N LEU A 86 -2.58 -18.04 2.06
CA LEU A 86 -2.42 -17.22 3.25
C LEU A 86 -1.64 -17.98 4.32
N GLU A 87 -0.68 -17.29 4.90
CA GLU A 87 0.05 -17.74 6.08
C GLU A 87 -0.12 -16.69 7.17
N GLU A 88 -0.51 -17.15 8.34
CA GLU A 88 -0.62 -16.33 9.52
C GLU A 88 0.40 -16.79 10.57
N ASN A 89 1.06 -15.83 11.20
CA ASN A 89 2.04 -16.08 12.24
C ASN A 89 1.99 -14.98 13.30
N THR A 90 1.98 -15.36 14.54
CA THR A 90 2.07 -14.45 15.68
C THR A 90 3.45 -14.54 16.31
N SER A 91 4.16 -13.43 16.41
CA SER A 91 5.44 -13.32 17.08
C SER A 91 5.40 -12.24 18.16
N GLY A 92 5.39 -12.68 19.41
CA GLY A 92 5.15 -11.81 20.56
C GLY A 92 3.75 -11.18 20.48
N ASN A 93 3.69 -9.85 20.31
CA ASN A 93 2.42 -9.14 20.17
C ASN A 93 2.16 -8.64 18.73
N ILE A 94 2.88 -9.16 17.75
CA ILE A 94 2.69 -8.82 16.33
C ILE A 94 2.10 -10.04 15.62
N MET A 95 0.93 -9.86 15.05
CA MET A 95 0.29 -10.81 14.15
C MET A 95 0.59 -10.39 12.71
N THR A 96 0.98 -11.34 11.89
CA THR A 96 1.31 -11.14 10.47
C THR A 96 0.49 -12.09 9.62
N LEU A 97 -0.26 -11.54 8.69
CA LEU A 97 -0.90 -12.28 7.61
C LEU A 97 -0.10 -12.05 6.33
N SER A 98 0.44 -13.10 5.75
CA SER A 98 1.29 -13.04 4.56
C SER A 98 0.79 -13.95 3.46
N THR A 99 1.17 -13.63 2.24
CA THR A 99 0.95 -14.46 1.06
C THR A 99 2.13 -14.31 0.09
N PRO A 100 2.71 -15.42 -0.38
CA PRO A 100 3.76 -15.35 -1.39
C PRO A 100 3.25 -14.80 -2.73
N SER A 101 1.96 -15.01 -3.03
CA SER A 101 1.30 -14.47 -4.21
C SER A 101 -0.16 -14.18 -3.92
N LEU A 102 -0.56 -12.94 -4.22
CA LEU A 102 -1.95 -12.49 -4.21
C LEU A 102 -2.33 -12.12 -5.64
N SER A 103 -3.14 -12.93 -6.29
CA SER A 103 -3.71 -12.62 -7.59
C SER A 103 -5.03 -11.88 -7.44
N TRP A 104 -5.16 -10.80 -8.20
CA TRP A 104 -6.29 -9.90 -8.12
C TRP A 104 -6.70 -9.42 -9.51
N ALA A 105 -7.97 -9.48 -9.82
CA ALA A 105 -8.54 -8.92 -11.04
C ALA A 105 -9.75 -8.03 -10.76
N THR A 106 -9.86 -6.95 -11.51
CA THR A 106 -11.06 -6.11 -11.53
C THR A 106 -11.64 -6.08 -12.94
N ASN A 107 -12.88 -5.66 -13.09
CA ASN A 107 -13.51 -5.52 -14.42
C ASN A 107 -12.92 -4.37 -15.27
N GLN A 108 -12.00 -3.59 -14.72
CA GLN A 108 -11.41 -2.42 -15.38
C GLN A 108 -9.93 -2.61 -15.72
N ALA A 109 -9.31 -3.69 -15.23
CA ALA A 109 -7.89 -3.95 -15.39
C ALA A 109 -7.59 -5.43 -15.56
N PRO A 110 -6.52 -5.78 -16.30
CA PRO A 110 -6.06 -7.16 -16.37
C PRO A 110 -5.67 -7.69 -14.99
N PRO A 111 -5.67 -9.01 -14.80
CA PRO A 111 -5.21 -9.62 -13.56
C PRO A 111 -3.82 -9.12 -13.17
N GLN A 112 -3.68 -8.76 -11.91
CA GLN A 112 -2.43 -8.34 -11.30
C GLN A 112 -1.99 -9.38 -10.28
N GLU A 113 -0.69 -9.48 -10.07
CA GLU A 113 -0.11 -10.32 -9.05
C GLU A 113 0.76 -9.48 -8.13
N LEU A 114 0.47 -9.53 -6.84
CA LEU A 114 1.32 -8.97 -5.79
C LEU A 114 2.16 -10.11 -5.21
N LYS A 115 3.48 -9.94 -5.22
CA LYS A 115 4.42 -10.90 -4.66
C LYS A 115 4.81 -10.52 -3.25
N ASP A 116 4.92 -11.54 -2.41
CA ASP A 116 5.35 -11.41 -1.01
C ASP A 116 4.62 -10.27 -0.29
N PHE A 117 3.29 -10.28 -0.43
CA PHE A 117 2.42 -9.34 0.29
C PHE A 117 2.30 -9.78 1.74
N SER A 118 2.40 -8.85 2.67
CA SER A 118 2.06 -9.09 4.07
C SER A 118 1.35 -7.90 4.69
N PHE A 119 0.42 -8.21 5.58
CA PHE A 119 -0.25 -7.28 6.47
C PHE A 119 0.09 -7.67 7.91
N TYR A 120 0.59 -6.73 8.69
CA TYR A 120 0.92 -6.97 10.08
C TYR A 120 0.27 -5.94 10.99
N TRP A 121 -0.03 -6.36 12.22
CA TRP A 121 -0.58 -5.46 13.23
C TRP A 121 -0.14 -5.88 14.63
N LYS A 122 -0.02 -4.90 15.50
CA LYS A 122 0.31 -5.11 16.90
C LYS A 122 -0.96 -5.33 17.70
N ILE A 123 -1.06 -6.46 18.34
CA ILE A 123 -2.15 -6.78 19.27
C ILE A 123 -1.93 -5.95 20.53
N ALA A 124 -2.89 -5.09 20.89
CA ALA A 124 -2.84 -4.35 22.14
C ALA A 124 -3.31 -5.27 23.29
N PRO A 125 -2.77 -5.10 24.51
CA PRO A 125 -3.18 -5.90 25.68
C PRO A 125 -4.65 -5.76 26.05
N SER A 126 -5.31 -4.67 25.64
CA SER A 126 -6.75 -4.48 25.76
C SER A 126 -7.38 -4.62 24.37
N VAL A 127 -8.24 -5.57 24.24
CA VAL A 127 -8.86 -6.20 23.06
C VAL A 127 -9.41 -5.27 21.95
N SER A 128 -9.32 -3.95 22.04
CA SER A 128 -10.11 -3.09 21.14
C SER A 128 -9.32 -2.18 20.20
N GLU A 129 -8.00 -2.11 20.28
CA GLU A 129 -7.26 -1.11 19.48
C GLU A 129 -5.95 -1.66 18.89
N ILE A 130 -5.89 -1.70 17.55
CA ILE A 130 -4.64 -1.88 16.83
C ILE A 130 -3.88 -0.55 16.90
N LYS A 131 -2.75 -0.52 17.62
CA LYS A 131 -1.94 0.70 17.78
C LYS A 131 -0.86 0.87 16.72
N HIS A 132 -0.50 -0.20 16.05
CA HIS A 132 0.50 -0.20 14.99
C HIS A 132 0.14 -1.26 13.98
N ALA A 133 0.09 -0.89 12.72
CA ALA A 133 -0.14 -1.82 11.63
C ALA A 133 0.66 -1.38 10.38
N GLY A 134 0.80 -2.29 9.45
CA GLY A 134 1.45 -1.96 8.18
C GLY A 134 1.26 -3.05 7.13
N ILE A 135 1.64 -2.69 5.93
CA ILE A 135 1.70 -3.57 4.76
C ILE A 135 3.11 -3.58 4.20
N LYS A 136 3.54 -4.75 3.74
CA LYS A 136 4.77 -4.91 2.95
C LYS A 136 4.44 -5.61 1.65
N VAL A 137 5.08 -5.17 0.59
CA VAL A 137 4.97 -5.78 -0.73
C VAL A 137 6.37 -5.79 -1.36
N ASP A 138 6.82 -6.95 -1.81
CA ASP A 138 8.15 -7.04 -2.43
C ASP A 138 8.18 -6.24 -3.75
N GLN A 139 7.16 -6.41 -4.58
CA GLN A 139 7.08 -5.72 -5.87
C GLN A 139 5.64 -5.38 -6.24
N ILE A 140 5.44 -4.15 -6.73
CA ILE A 140 4.15 -3.65 -7.23
C ILE A 140 4.36 -2.67 -8.39
N GLU A 141 3.56 -2.81 -9.43
CA GLU A 141 3.53 -1.85 -10.53
C GLU A 141 2.80 -0.56 -10.13
N ILE A 142 3.35 0.60 -10.48
CA ILE A 142 2.73 1.90 -10.16
C ILE A 142 1.35 2.03 -10.82
N SER A 143 1.19 1.49 -12.02
CA SER A 143 -0.11 1.46 -12.72
C SER A 143 -1.20 0.74 -11.93
N PHE A 144 -0.84 -0.30 -11.17
CA PHE A 144 -1.79 -0.96 -10.27
C PHE A 144 -2.19 -0.06 -9.09
N ILE A 145 -1.23 0.66 -8.51
CA ILE A 145 -1.52 1.66 -7.45
C ILE A 145 -2.45 2.75 -8.00
N GLU A 146 -2.21 3.21 -9.22
CA GLU A 146 -3.08 4.19 -9.88
C GLU A 146 -4.51 3.69 -10.02
N GLN A 147 -4.70 2.45 -10.44
CA GLN A 147 -6.02 1.83 -10.57
C GLN A 147 -6.71 1.69 -9.20
N LEU A 148 -6.01 1.22 -8.19
CA LEU A 148 -6.54 1.18 -6.82
C LEU A 148 -6.90 2.58 -6.32
N ALA A 149 -6.06 3.56 -6.58
CA ALA A 149 -6.27 4.94 -6.17
C ALA A 149 -7.54 5.56 -6.76
N GLN A 150 -7.95 5.14 -7.96
CA GLN A 150 -9.22 5.57 -8.56
C GLN A 150 -10.45 4.98 -7.87
N GLN A 151 -10.26 3.87 -7.17
CA GLN A 151 -11.32 3.12 -6.49
C GLN A 151 -11.32 3.34 -4.97
N LEU A 152 -10.28 3.95 -4.41
CA LEU A 152 -10.18 4.22 -2.98
C LEU A 152 -10.54 5.67 -2.65
N PRO A 153 -11.09 5.96 -1.46
CA PRO A 153 -11.41 7.32 -1.02
C PRO A 153 -10.15 8.09 -0.64
N LEU A 154 -9.28 8.35 -1.62
CA LEU A 154 -8.04 9.08 -1.40
C LEU A 154 -8.31 10.58 -1.18
N PRO A 155 -7.41 11.28 -0.48
CA PRO A 155 -7.42 12.72 -0.42
C PRO A 155 -7.41 13.32 -1.81
N ARG A 156 -8.21 14.35 -2.00
CA ARG A 156 -8.42 15.00 -3.31
C ARG A 156 -7.11 15.40 -4.00
N GLU A 157 -6.17 15.92 -3.23
CA GLU A 157 -4.87 16.36 -3.76
C GLU A 157 -4.01 15.17 -4.25
N LEU A 158 -3.99 14.07 -3.49
CA LEU A 158 -3.28 12.86 -3.88
C LEU A 158 -3.89 12.23 -5.14
N GLY A 159 -5.23 12.12 -5.17
CA GLY A 159 -5.93 11.61 -6.35
C GLY A 159 -5.73 12.47 -7.59
N LYS A 160 -5.63 13.80 -7.43
CA LYS A 160 -5.29 14.72 -8.50
C LYS A 160 -3.86 14.50 -8.99
N TRP A 161 -2.90 14.43 -8.09
CA TRP A 161 -1.49 14.22 -8.41
C TRP A 161 -1.26 12.91 -9.17
N ILE A 162 -1.85 11.81 -8.71
CA ILE A 162 -1.75 10.50 -9.37
C ILE A 162 -2.25 10.57 -10.82
N LYS A 163 -3.38 11.24 -11.05
CA LYS A 163 -3.96 11.40 -12.40
C LYS A 163 -3.13 12.31 -13.29
N GLU A 164 -2.54 13.35 -12.73
CA GLU A 164 -1.78 14.36 -13.46
C GLU A 164 -0.45 13.81 -13.96
N TYR A 165 0.27 13.05 -13.13
CA TYR A 165 1.63 12.62 -13.47
C TYR A 165 1.71 11.27 -14.21
N ARG A 166 0.62 10.49 -14.27
CA ARG A 166 0.57 9.20 -14.98
C ARG A 166 1.84 8.39 -14.83
N ALA A 167 2.26 8.22 -13.58
CA ALA A 167 3.50 7.55 -13.26
C ALA A 167 3.45 6.08 -13.67
N GLN A 168 4.53 5.59 -14.28
CA GLN A 168 4.72 4.18 -14.63
C GLN A 168 6.04 3.70 -14.05
N GLY A 169 6.20 2.41 -13.89
CA GLY A 169 7.38 1.79 -13.33
C GLY A 169 7.03 0.87 -12.18
N THR A 170 8.06 0.42 -11.48
CA THR A 170 7.94 -0.60 -10.43
C THR A 170 8.38 -0.02 -9.09
N LEU A 171 7.60 -0.26 -8.04
CA LEU A 171 8.03 -0.08 -6.66
C LEU A 171 8.46 -1.45 -6.09
N LYS A 172 9.55 -1.43 -5.35
CA LYS A 172 10.10 -2.60 -4.66
C LYS A 172 10.26 -2.33 -3.18
N ASN A 173 10.22 -3.41 -2.39
CA ASN A 173 10.41 -3.34 -0.94
C ASN A 173 9.50 -2.29 -0.29
N LEU A 174 8.26 -2.20 -0.76
CA LEU A 174 7.27 -1.28 -0.19
C LEU A 174 6.99 -1.68 1.26
N ASP A 175 7.19 -0.75 2.18
CA ASP A 175 6.81 -0.85 3.60
C ASP A 175 6.04 0.40 3.97
N ALA A 176 4.73 0.24 4.15
CA ALA A 176 3.84 1.31 4.59
C ALA A 176 3.26 0.96 5.95
N SER A 177 3.49 1.78 6.95
CA SER A 177 3.03 1.55 8.31
C SER A 177 2.35 2.76 8.91
N TRP A 178 1.50 2.52 9.89
CA TRP A 178 0.76 3.56 10.62
C TRP A 178 0.58 3.20 12.09
N ASN A 179 0.50 4.24 12.91
CA ASN A 179 0.35 4.17 14.35
C ASN A 179 -1.00 4.77 14.75
N ASP A 180 -2.09 3.99 14.66
CA ASP A 180 -3.42 4.40 15.13
C ASP A 180 -4.32 3.19 15.32
N SER A 181 -5.55 3.39 15.80
CA SER A 181 -6.51 2.29 15.90
C SER A 181 -6.90 1.75 14.52
N ALA A 182 -7.22 0.46 14.43
CA ALA A 182 -7.72 -0.17 13.20
C ALA A 182 -8.98 0.50 12.64
N LYS A 183 -9.71 1.23 13.47
CA LYS A 183 -10.89 2.00 13.08
C LYS A 183 -10.57 3.22 12.24
N LYS A 184 -9.29 3.64 12.20
CA LYS A 184 -8.81 4.76 11.40
C LYS A 184 -7.82 4.24 10.39
N LEU A 185 -8.34 3.83 9.24
CA LEU A 185 -7.52 3.42 8.10
C LEU A 185 -6.63 4.59 7.63
N PRO A 186 -5.47 4.29 6.99
CA PRO A 186 -4.47 5.30 6.63
C PRO A 186 -4.98 6.43 5.73
N PHE A 187 -6.20 6.32 5.23
CA PHE A 187 -6.81 7.31 4.35
C PHE A 187 -7.52 8.46 5.06
N ASP A 188 -7.68 8.41 6.38
CA ASP A 188 -8.27 9.52 7.14
C ASP A 188 -7.18 10.52 7.57
N ILE A 189 -6.73 11.32 6.61
CA ILE A 189 -5.60 12.26 6.74
C ILE A 189 -5.97 13.53 7.55
N ARG A 190 -7.18 13.64 8.07
CA ARG A 190 -7.70 14.87 8.67
C ARG A 190 -7.60 14.93 10.18
N ILE A 191 -6.44 14.73 10.78
CA ILE A 191 -6.36 14.95 12.22
C ILE A 191 -5.28 15.99 12.54
N PRO A 192 -5.65 17.20 12.97
CA PRO A 192 -4.73 18.21 13.46
C PRO A 192 -4.15 17.81 14.82
N GLY A 193 -2.88 18.11 15.05
CA GLY A 193 -2.33 18.22 16.39
C GLY A 193 -1.62 17.01 16.99
N ILE A 194 -0.96 16.14 16.20
CA ILE A 194 -0.08 15.12 16.75
C ILE A 194 1.37 15.38 16.37
N GLU A 195 2.19 15.51 17.39
CA GLU A 195 3.64 15.76 17.29
C GLU A 195 4.47 14.54 16.87
N GLN A 196 3.88 13.33 16.82
CA GLN A 196 4.56 12.10 16.40
C GLN A 196 4.08 11.65 15.04
N SER A 197 5.02 11.17 14.22
CA SER A 197 4.75 10.58 12.91
C SER A 197 3.74 9.43 13.02
N ARG A 198 2.65 9.52 12.27
CA ARG A 198 1.59 8.51 12.23
C ARG A 198 1.77 7.54 11.09
N TYR A 199 2.34 8.01 10.00
CA TYR A 199 2.53 7.25 8.79
C TYR A 199 4.00 7.20 8.44
N LYS A 200 4.45 6.04 8.02
CA LYS A 200 5.76 5.86 7.41
C LYS A 200 5.57 5.11 6.11
N LEU A 201 6.19 5.60 5.06
CA LEU A 201 6.24 4.97 3.75
C LEU A 201 7.69 4.84 3.34
N ALA A 202 8.12 3.64 3.00
CA ALA A 202 9.44 3.37 2.47
C ALA A 202 9.32 2.46 1.24
N PHE A 203 10.05 2.76 0.19
CA PHE A 203 10.13 1.91 -1.00
C PHE A 203 11.35 2.25 -1.85
N GLU A 204 11.72 1.34 -2.70
CA GLU A 204 12.61 1.57 -3.83
C GLU A 204 11.76 1.74 -5.09
N PHE A 205 12.20 2.57 -6.01
CA PHE A 205 11.54 2.75 -7.30
C PHE A 205 12.51 2.48 -8.42
N GLU A 206 12.03 1.76 -9.44
CA GLU A 206 12.85 1.38 -10.60
C GLU A 206 12.18 1.77 -11.90
N ARG A 207 12.98 2.36 -12.80
CA ARG A 207 12.56 2.73 -14.15
C ARG A 207 11.26 3.52 -14.16
N VAL A 208 11.15 4.48 -13.26
CA VAL A 208 9.95 5.31 -13.16
C VAL A 208 9.93 6.32 -14.29
N PHE A 209 8.76 6.40 -14.94
CA PHE A 209 8.41 7.38 -15.95
C PHE A 209 7.35 8.30 -15.38
N LEU A 210 7.57 9.58 -15.45
CA LEU A 210 6.59 10.61 -15.12
C LEU A 210 6.23 11.34 -16.41
N SER A 211 4.97 11.29 -16.80
CA SER A 211 4.49 11.89 -18.04
C SER A 211 3.30 12.79 -17.75
N PRO A 212 3.52 14.00 -17.25
CA PRO A 212 2.44 14.93 -16.97
C PRO A 212 1.71 15.33 -18.25
N ASP A 213 0.48 15.78 -18.12
CA ASP A 213 -0.29 16.31 -19.25
C ASP A 213 0.44 17.46 -19.94
N LYS A 214 0.22 17.58 -21.26
CA LYS A 214 0.94 18.47 -22.20
C LYS A 214 1.11 19.94 -21.76
N ASN A 215 0.40 20.38 -20.73
CA ASN A 215 0.38 21.79 -20.29
C ASN A 215 0.98 22.00 -18.89
N SER A 216 1.32 20.99 -18.16
CA SER A 216 1.76 21.12 -16.76
C SER A 216 2.88 20.16 -16.42
N GLY A 217 4.05 20.69 -16.21
CA GLY A 217 5.08 20.00 -15.45
C GLY A 217 6.25 19.42 -16.25
N THR A 218 7.18 18.94 -15.48
CA THR A 218 8.41 18.30 -15.96
C THR A 218 8.16 16.80 -16.15
N ALA A 219 8.41 16.28 -17.33
CA ALA A 219 8.45 14.85 -17.58
C ALA A 219 9.82 14.29 -17.18
N ALA A 220 9.85 13.07 -16.72
CA ALA A 220 11.11 12.38 -16.40
C ALA A 220 11.02 10.91 -16.79
N GLN A 221 12.11 10.35 -17.28
CA GLN A 221 12.16 8.98 -17.74
C GLN A 221 13.30 8.23 -17.08
N ASN A 222 13.03 6.93 -16.84
CA ASN A 222 14.01 5.98 -16.31
C ASN A 222 14.62 6.38 -14.96
N LEU A 223 13.80 6.93 -14.07
CA LEU A 223 14.24 7.28 -12.72
C LEU A 223 14.29 6.03 -11.84
N SER A 224 15.37 5.91 -11.05
CA SER A 224 15.48 4.85 -10.03
C SER A 224 16.04 5.43 -8.73
N GLY A 225 15.64 4.84 -7.61
CA GLY A 225 16.06 5.34 -6.31
C GLY A 225 15.32 4.72 -5.14
N LYS A 226 15.38 5.42 -4.01
CA LYS A 226 14.73 5.03 -2.76
C LYS A 226 14.03 6.24 -2.16
N LEU A 227 12.93 5.98 -1.46
CA LEU A 227 12.16 6.99 -0.75
C LEU A 227 11.78 6.49 0.63
N VAL A 228 11.94 7.38 1.62
CA VAL A 228 11.34 7.22 2.95
C VAL A 228 10.62 8.51 3.29
N ALA A 229 9.35 8.41 3.63
CA ALA A 229 8.51 9.56 3.94
C ALA A 229 7.62 9.32 5.15
N THR A 230 7.32 10.40 5.83
CA THR A 230 6.30 10.51 6.87
C THR A 230 5.47 11.75 6.59
N GLU A 231 4.41 11.99 7.35
CA GLU A 231 3.64 13.25 7.26
C GLU A 231 4.42 14.48 7.77
N LEU A 232 5.56 14.27 8.42
CA LEU A 232 6.42 15.35 8.94
C LEU A 232 7.63 15.64 8.06
N GLY A 233 7.91 14.78 7.10
CA GLY A 233 9.04 14.92 6.22
C GLY A 233 9.55 13.61 5.66
N GLY A 234 10.69 13.65 5.00
CA GLY A 234 11.28 12.47 4.41
C GLY A 234 12.57 12.74 3.66
N HIS A 235 13.03 11.73 2.99
CA HIS A 235 14.13 11.83 2.06
C HIS A 235 13.93 10.90 0.87
N ALA A 236 14.42 11.35 -0.27
CA ALA A 236 14.53 10.55 -1.48
C ALA A 236 15.97 10.56 -1.98
N PHE A 237 16.47 9.41 -2.30
CA PHE A 237 17.75 9.26 -3.00
C PHE A 237 17.45 8.77 -4.41
N ALA A 238 17.82 9.54 -5.43
CA ALA A 238 17.74 9.15 -6.82
C ALA A 238 19.15 8.85 -7.34
N LYS A 239 19.28 7.74 -8.06
CA LYS A 239 20.47 7.39 -8.83
C LYS A 239 19.99 6.76 -10.12
N THR A 240 20.26 7.43 -11.23
CA THR A 240 19.75 7.01 -12.53
C THR A 240 20.85 7.05 -13.57
N ARG A 241 20.71 6.20 -14.58
CA ARG A 241 21.55 6.15 -15.79
C ARG A 241 20.65 6.11 -17.01
N ASP A 242 21.15 6.65 -18.11
CA ASP A 242 20.44 6.66 -19.39
C ASP A 242 18.99 7.16 -19.24
N SER A 243 18.86 8.30 -18.58
CA SER A 243 17.59 8.93 -18.25
C SER A 243 17.41 10.24 -19.01
N SER A 244 16.24 10.83 -18.89
CA SER A 244 15.99 12.15 -19.44
C SER A 244 15.02 12.94 -18.59
N ILE A 245 15.14 14.25 -18.66
CA ILE A 245 14.17 15.20 -18.10
C ILE A 245 13.71 16.10 -19.24
N THR A 246 12.42 16.31 -19.33
CA THR A 246 11.82 17.26 -20.27
C THR A 246 11.20 18.38 -19.48
N PHE A 247 11.66 19.60 -19.69
CA PHE A 247 11.13 20.82 -19.08
C PHE A 247 10.15 21.46 -20.02
N ASN A 248 8.91 21.62 -19.62
CA ASN A 248 7.89 22.21 -20.46
C ASN A 248 8.10 23.75 -20.54
N LYS A 249 8.55 24.27 -21.69
CA LYS A 249 8.75 25.70 -21.98
C LYS A 249 9.76 26.45 -21.10
N LEU A 250 10.69 25.76 -20.46
CA LEU A 250 11.73 26.38 -19.63
C LEU A 250 13.04 26.58 -20.37
N LEU A 251 13.33 25.75 -21.36
CA LEU A 251 14.57 25.74 -22.10
C LEU A 251 14.27 25.83 -23.61
N GLU A 252 15.24 26.32 -24.38
CA GLU A 252 15.16 26.37 -25.84
C GLU A 252 15.08 24.95 -26.45
N ASN A 253 15.75 24.00 -25.81
CA ASN A 253 15.56 22.56 -26.03
C ASN A 253 14.98 21.96 -24.74
N ASP A 254 13.71 21.65 -24.75
CA ASP A 254 13.00 21.13 -23.56
C ASP A 254 13.51 19.77 -23.09
N PHE A 255 14.22 19.02 -23.94
CA PHE A 255 14.72 17.66 -23.65
C PHE A 255 16.18 17.70 -23.21
N VAL A 256 16.43 17.22 -22.00
CA VAL A 256 17.80 17.10 -21.43
C VAL A 256 18.10 15.62 -21.23
N PRO A 257 18.95 15.01 -22.08
CA PRO A 257 19.43 13.66 -21.84
C PRO A 257 20.39 13.63 -20.66
N ILE A 258 20.33 12.60 -19.85
CA ILE A 258 21.16 12.42 -18.65
C ILE A 258 21.84 11.05 -18.74
N THR A 259 23.15 11.06 -18.85
CA THR A 259 23.95 9.83 -18.84
C THR A 259 24.00 9.22 -17.44
N GLU A 260 24.24 10.04 -16.43
CA GLU A 260 24.21 9.63 -15.05
C GLU A 260 23.75 10.82 -14.17
N ALA A 261 22.87 10.54 -13.22
CA ALA A 261 22.56 11.50 -12.18
C ALA A 261 22.42 10.83 -10.82
N LYS A 262 22.80 11.54 -9.79
CA LYS A 262 22.48 11.20 -8.40
C LYS A 262 22.11 12.45 -7.63
N ALA A 263 21.17 12.33 -6.72
CA ALA A 263 20.81 13.40 -5.81
C ALA A 263 20.13 12.85 -4.56
N THR A 264 20.26 13.56 -3.46
CA THR A 264 19.50 13.33 -2.24
C THR A 264 18.63 14.54 -1.97
N LEU A 265 17.32 14.37 -2.01
CA LEU A 265 16.35 15.36 -1.60
C LEU A 265 15.86 15.02 -0.19
N LYS A 266 15.98 15.98 0.72
CA LYS A 266 15.36 15.91 2.04
C LYS A 266 14.28 16.96 2.14
N TRP A 267 13.23 16.66 2.85
CA TRP A 267 12.18 17.63 3.17
C TRP A 267 11.69 17.43 4.59
N SER A 268 11.33 18.50 5.24
CA SER A 268 10.78 18.48 6.59
C SER A 268 9.75 19.59 6.77
N LYS A 269 8.80 19.35 7.66
CA LYS A 269 7.81 20.33 8.06
C LYS A 269 8.30 21.03 9.33
N VAL A 270 8.64 22.32 9.19
CA VAL A 270 9.06 23.18 10.32
C VAL A 270 7.95 24.19 10.59
N ALA A 271 7.28 24.06 11.72
CA ALA A 271 6.03 24.76 12.01
C ALA A 271 4.98 24.48 10.91
N ASN A 272 4.59 25.49 10.13
CA ASN A 272 3.64 25.34 9.02
C ASN A 272 4.27 25.43 7.62
N HIS A 273 5.60 25.40 7.52
CA HIS A 273 6.34 25.52 6.27
C HIS A 273 7.07 24.23 5.93
N TRP A 274 7.14 23.92 4.65
CA TRP A 274 7.98 22.86 4.13
C TRP A 274 9.36 23.40 3.80
N VAL A 275 10.40 22.76 4.32
CA VAL A 275 11.79 23.03 4.02
C VAL A 275 12.30 21.89 3.17
N TYR A 276 12.97 22.23 2.08
CA TYR A 276 13.58 21.29 1.13
C TYR A 276 15.07 21.53 1.05
N GLU A 277 15.85 20.45 1.10
CA GLU A 277 17.30 20.45 0.99
C GLU A 277 17.70 19.48 -0.12
N LEU A 278 18.42 19.97 -1.11
CA LEU A 278 19.03 19.15 -2.16
C LEU A 278 20.52 18.99 -1.86
N ASN A 279 20.95 17.75 -1.65
CA ASN A 279 22.32 17.40 -1.30
C ASN A 279 22.92 16.44 -2.33
N ASP A 280 24.26 16.48 -2.46
CA ASP A 280 25.02 15.55 -3.30
C ASP A 280 24.50 15.43 -4.75
N ALA A 281 23.96 16.54 -5.28
CA ALA A 281 23.46 16.55 -6.64
C ALA A 281 24.62 16.50 -7.63
N GLN A 282 24.62 15.51 -8.49
CA GLN A 282 25.55 15.35 -9.59
C GLN A 282 24.77 14.97 -10.83
N ILE A 283 25.05 15.65 -11.94
CA ILE A 283 24.43 15.39 -13.23
C ILE A 283 25.52 15.35 -14.28
N LYS A 284 25.51 14.29 -15.08
CA LYS A 284 26.39 14.14 -16.24
C LYS A 284 25.54 13.96 -17.49
N ASN A 285 25.84 14.67 -18.51
CA ASN A 285 25.38 14.45 -19.87
C ASN A 285 26.55 14.62 -20.87
N ALA A 286 26.27 14.54 -22.19
CA ALA A 286 27.31 14.67 -23.19
C ALA A 286 28.03 16.03 -23.16
N ASP A 287 27.35 17.08 -22.69
CA ASP A 287 27.80 18.47 -22.74
C ASP A 287 28.12 19.02 -21.35
N LEU A 288 27.81 18.32 -20.27
CA LEU A 288 27.90 18.83 -18.89
C LEU A 288 28.31 17.74 -17.89
N ASP A 289 29.33 18.01 -17.10
CA ASP A 289 29.71 17.22 -15.91
C ASP A 289 29.76 18.16 -14.70
N MET A 290 28.74 18.10 -13.83
CA MET A 290 28.58 18.91 -12.62
C MET A 290 28.46 18.06 -11.37
#